data_8997082f6ee9c7ce6911f06fba943989
#
_entry.id   8997082f6ee9c7ce6911f06fba943989
#
_cell.length_a   1.000
_cell.length_b   1.000
_cell.length_c   1.000
_cell.angle_alpha   90.00
_cell.angle_beta   90.00
_cell.angle_gamma   90.00
#
_symmetry.space_group_name_H-M   'P 1'
#
loop_
_entity.id
_entity.type
_entity.pdbx_description
1 polymer ?
#
loop_
_entity_poly.entity_id
_entity_poly.type
_entity_poly.pdbx_seq_one_letter_code
_entity_poly.pdbx_strand_id
1 'polypeptide(L)'
;AEAIARSIECCMSLTVPTLSIIIGEGGSGGAIALASSNKVLMLQNAIYSVISPEGCATILWRDPKKTLEASKAMKLSSNDLLQLDIIDEVIPEPIGGAHRDKDLILDNVRNAIKKNLILFSDMDKEEIFNQRKNKFLSIGRKKGFATSSNFSENLLMKENFFNKNIAKLKKDKKFLFIGIFAILII
;
A
#
# COMPACT_ATOMS: atom_id res chain seq x y z
N ALA A 1 -2.98 12.33 12.63
CA ALA A 1 -3.79 12.24 11.41
C ALA A 1 -3.91 13.59 10.70
N GLU A 2 -4.27 14.67 11.41
CA GLU A 2 -4.49 16.00 10.82
C GLU A 2 -3.23 16.56 10.12
N ALA A 3 -2.05 16.47 10.74
CA ALA A 3 -0.80 16.95 10.15
C ALA A 3 -0.49 16.27 8.79
N ILE A 4 -0.77 14.97 8.68
CA ILE A 4 -0.59 14.23 7.42
C ILE A 4 -1.58 14.73 6.35
N ALA A 5 -2.85 14.92 6.72
CA ALA A 5 -3.87 15.43 5.80
C ALA A 5 -3.52 16.82 5.27
N ARG A 6 -3.09 17.73 6.16
CA ARG A 6 -2.63 19.08 5.77
C ARG A 6 -1.38 19.04 4.89
N SER A 7 -0.45 18.11 5.15
CA SER A 7 0.74 17.95 4.30
C SER A 7 0.36 17.47 2.90
N ILE A 8 -0.58 16.53 2.78
CA ILE A 8 -1.11 16.07 1.48
C ILE A 8 -1.78 17.24 0.75
N GLU A 9 -2.65 17.99 1.43
CA GLU A 9 -3.33 19.16 0.86
C GLU A 9 -2.32 20.20 0.35
N CYS A 10 -1.31 20.51 1.16
CA CYS A 10 -0.25 21.42 0.78
C CYS A 10 0.51 20.94 -0.46
N CYS A 11 0.98 19.69 -0.46
CA CYS A 11 1.70 19.11 -1.60
C CYS A 11 0.82 19.07 -2.86
N MET A 12 -0.45 18.73 -2.72
CA MET A 12 -1.39 18.70 -3.85
C MET A 12 -1.72 20.08 -4.40
N SER A 13 -1.67 21.15 -3.60
CA SER A 13 -1.98 22.52 -4.01
C SER A 13 -0.82 23.24 -4.71
N LEU A 14 0.39 22.69 -4.70
CA LEU A 14 1.55 23.30 -5.35
C LEU A 14 1.34 23.46 -6.85
N THR A 15 1.73 24.63 -7.37
CA THR A 15 1.65 24.97 -8.81
C THR A 15 3.00 24.86 -9.53
N VAL A 16 3.97 24.23 -8.88
CA VAL A 16 5.30 23.93 -9.43
C VAL A 16 5.47 22.41 -9.57
N PRO A 17 6.32 21.94 -10.49
CA PRO A 17 6.63 20.53 -10.61
C PRO A 17 7.24 19.99 -9.33
N THR A 18 6.75 18.84 -8.90
CA THR A 18 7.27 18.14 -7.73
C THR A 18 7.65 16.71 -8.09
N LEU A 19 8.83 16.29 -7.66
CA LEU A 19 9.34 14.94 -7.81
C LEU A 19 9.61 14.35 -6.43
N SER A 20 9.11 13.16 -6.16
CA SER A 20 9.44 12.39 -4.96
C SER A 20 10.26 11.19 -5.34
N ILE A 21 11.33 10.91 -4.60
CA ILE A 21 12.19 9.76 -4.84
C ILE A 21 12.25 8.92 -3.57
N ILE A 22 11.82 7.67 -3.66
CA ILE A 22 11.89 6.70 -2.56
C ILE A 22 13.23 5.98 -2.67
N ILE A 23 14.12 6.25 -1.72
CA ILE A 23 15.51 5.75 -1.75
C ILE A 23 15.76 4.56 -0.80
N GLY A 24 14.79 4.25 0.06
CA GLY A 24 14.88 3.16 1.04
C GLY A 24 13.50 2.71 1.46
N GLU A 25 13.12 2.97 2.70
CA GLU A 25 11.78 2.69 3.22
C GLU A 25 10.89 3.93 3.20
N GLY A 26 9.97 3.98 2.24
CA GLY A 26 8.87 4.93 2.24
C GLY A 26 7.66 4.35 2.98
N GLY A 27 7.45 4.75 4.23
CA GLY A 27 6.41 4.13 5.06
C GLY A 27 5.38 5.11 5.61
N SER A 28 4.15 4.57 5.85
CA SER A 28 3.07 5.25 6.55
C SER A 28 2.54 6.50 5.84
N GLY A 29 1.69 7.25 6.54
CA GLY A 29 1.07 8.46 6.02
C GLY A 29 2.04 9.60 5.67
N GLY A 30 3.21 9.64 6.32
CA GLY A 30 4.26 10.61 5.99
C GLY A 30 4.82 10.39 4.59
N ALA A 31 5.10 9.14 4.23
CA ALA A 31 5.56 8.81 2.89
C ALA A 31 4.49 9.12 1.82
N ILE A 32 3.21 8.85 2.11
CA ILE A 32 2.10 9.20 1.21
C ILE A 32 2.03 10.72 0.99
N ALA A 33 2.16 11.50 2.06
CA ALA A 33 2.12 12.95 1.97
C ALA A 33 3.25 13.49 1.08
N LEU A 34 4.48 13.01 1.29
CA LEU A 34 5.62 13.43 0.48
C LEU A 34 5.55 12.91 -0.97
N ALA A 35 4.95 11.74 -1.19
CA ALA A 35 4.73 11.18 -2.51
C ALA A 35 3.52 11.78 -3.25
N SER A 36 2.80 12.74 -2.65
CA SER A 36 1.73 13.50 -3.32
C SER A 36 2.32 14.51 -4.32
N SER A 37 3.01 13.99 -5.34
CA SER A 37 3.84 14.71 -6.29
C SER A 37 3.48 14.40 -7.74
N ASN A 38 3.94 15.23 -8.69
CA ASN A 38 3.73 15.01 -10.14
C ASN A 38 4.37 13.69 -10.60
N LYS A 39 5.58 13.40 -10.07
CA LYS A 39 6.29 12.16 -10.35
C LYS A 39 6.77 11.52 -9.05
N VAL A 40 6.56 10.23 -8.95
CA VAL A 40 7.06 9.39 -7.86
C VAL A 40 8.03 8.39 -8.44
N LEU A 41 9.29 8.53 -8.13
CA LEU A 41 10.35 7.64 -8.54
C LEU A 41 10.78 6.77 -7.36
N MET A 42 11.34 5.61 -7.63
CA MET A 42 11.73 4.68 -6.57
C MET A 42 13.00 3.94 -6.97
N LEU A 43 13.95 3.79 -6.05
CA LEU A 43 15.10 2.92 -6.27
C LEU A 43 14.63 1.46 -6.36
N GLN A 44 15.37 0.66 -7.12
CA GLN A 44 14.99 -0.72 -7.45
C GLN A 44 14.74 -1.58 -6.22
N ASN A 45 15.56 -1.44 -5.17
CA ASN A 45 15.47 -2.24 -3.94
C ASN A 45 14.77 -1.51 -2.79
N ALA A 46 14.22 -0.31 -3.03
CA ALA A 46 13.41 0.40 -2.06
C ALA A 46 12.06 -0.28 -1.86
N ILE A 47 11.39 0.05 -0.77
CA ILE A 47 10.00 -0.38 -0.49
C ILE A 47 9.13 0.84 -0.20
N TYR A 48 7.85 0.75 -0.59
CA TYR A 48 6.88 1.80 -0.34
C TYR A 48 5.55 1.21 0.09
N SER A 49 5.07 1.61 1.28
CA SER A 49 3.82 1.09 1.84
C SER A 49 3.18 2.05 2.84
N VAL A 50 1.89 1.86 3.06
CA VAL A 50 1.11 2.62 4.06
C VAL A 50 1.28 2.08 5.48
N ILE A 51 1.70 0.82 5.63
CA ILE A 51 1.82 0.10 6.90
C ILE A 51 2.90 -0.99 6.77
N SER A 52 3.49 -1.39 7.88
CA SER A 52 4.41 -2.53 7.88
C SER A 52 3.69 -3.86 7.63
N PRO A 53 4.38 -4.89 7.10
CA PRO A 53 3.79 -6.23 6.93
C PRO A 53 3.26 -6.82 8.23
N GLU A 54 3.92 -6.57 9.38
CA GLU A 54 3.47 -7.00 10.70
C GLU A 54 2.16 -6.32 11.10
N GLY A 55 2.07 -5.01 10.88
CA GLY A 55 0.85 -4.25 11.11
C GLY A 55 -0.29 -4.73 10.23
N CYS A 56 -0.02 -4.96 8.96
CA CYS A 56 -0.98 -5.52 8.01
C CYS A 56 -1.46 -6.91 8.44
N ALA A 57 -0.55 -7.80 8.84
CA ALA A 57 -0.87 -9.14 9.33
C ALA A 57 -1.77 -9.08 10.56
N THR A 58 -1.47 -8.19 11.50
CA THR A 58 -2.25 -8.01 12.71
C THR A 58 -3.67 -7.51 12.41
N ILE A 59 -3.82 -6.57 11.48
CA ILE A 59 -5.13 -5.99 11.14
C ILE A 59 -5.98 -6.99 10.34
N LEU A 60 -5.43 -7.60 9.29
CA LEU A 60 -6.19 -8.42 8.36
C LEU A 60 -6.40 -9.85 8.85
N TRP A 61 -5.36 -10.46 9.43
CA TRP A 61 -5.42 -11.86 9.89
C TRP A 61 -5.55 -12.01 11.40
N ARG A 62 -5.39 -10.92 12.16
CA ARG A 62 -5.33 -10.92 13.63
C ARG A 62 -4.26 -11.88 14.17
N ASP A 63 -3.23 -12.11 13.37
CA ASP A 63 -2.11 -12.99 13.67
C ASP A 63 -0.80 -12.39 13.16
N PRO A 64 0.09 -11.90 14.04
CA PRO A 64 1.36 -11.31 13.63
C PRO A 64 2.32 -12.32 12.97
N LYS A 65 2.09 -13.63 13.12
CA LYS A 65 2.89 -14.66 12.46
C LYS A 65 2.66 -14.71 10.94
N LYS A 66 1.60 -14.06 10.45
CA LYS A 66 1.23 -13.96 9.03
C LYS A 66 1.97 -12.85 8.27
N THR A 67 3.09 -12.35 8.82
CA THR A 67 3.89 -11.27 8.22
C THR A 67 4.35 -11.60 6.79
N LEU A 68 4.76 -12.84 6.52
CA LEU A 68 5.21 -13.24 5.18
C LEU A 68 4.07 -13.21 4.16
N GLU A 69 2.90 -13.71 4.53
CA GLU A 69 1.70 -13.66 3.69
C GLU A 69 1.25 -12.21 3.44
N ALA A 70 1.31 -11.38 4.49
CA ALA A 70 1.01 -9.96 4.38
C ALA A 70 1.98 -9.27 3.42
N SER A 71 3.29 -9.47 3.57
CA SER A 71 4.31 -8.88 2.70
C SER A 71 4.09 -9.23 1.22
N LYS A 72 3.78 -10.49 0.92
CA LYS A 72 3.47 -10.94 -0.44
C LYS A 72 2.19 -10.30 -0.99
N ALA A 73 1.15 -10.16 -0.16
CA ALA A 73 -0.12 -9.56 -0.55
C ALA A 73 -0.02 -8.05 -0.79
N MET A 74 0.83 -7.36 -0.05
CA MET A 74 0.98 -5.89 -0.10
C MET A 74 1.71 -5.40 -1.35
N LYS A 75 2.48 -6.25 -2.03
CA LYS A 75 3.23 -5.88 -3.26
C LYS A 75 4.06 -4.61 -3.08
N LEU A 76 5.04 -4.68 -2.18
CA LEU A 76 5.83 -3.52 -1.74
C LEU A 76 7.00 -3.18 -2.65
N SER A 77 7.36 -4.08 -3.60
CA SER A 77 8.53 -3.90 -4.46
C SER A 77 8.31 -2.82 -5.52
N SER A 78 9.40 -2.21 -5.98
CA SER A 78 9.36 -1.18 -7.01
C SER A 78 8.68 -1.67 -8.30
N ASN A 79 8.93 -2.91 -8.71
CA ASN A 79 8.32 -3.49 -9.90
C ASN A 79 6.81 -3.71 -9.75
N ASP A 80 6.37 -4.19 -8.59
CA ASP A 80 4.93 -4.36 -8.31
C ASP A 80 4.21 -3.02 -8.31
N LEU A 81 4.80 -2.00 -7.67
CA LEU A 81 4.21 -0.67 -7.57
C LEU A 81 4.19 0.07 -8.91
N LEU A 82 5.17 -0.17 -9.77
CA LEU A 82 5.16 0.31 -11.14
C LEU A 82 4.01 -0.31 -11.95
N GLN A 83 3.80 -1.63 -11.84
CA GLN A 83 2.69 -2.34 -12.48
C GLN A 83 1.31 -1.90 -11.99
N LEU A 84 1.25 -1.41 -10.76
CA LEU A 84 0.02 -0.88 -10.15
C LEU A 84 -0.21 0.61 -10.46
N ASP A 85 0.67 1.26 -11.23
CA ASP A 85 0.64 2.70 -11.51
C ASP A 85 0.73 3.57 -10.23
N ILE A 86 1.33 3.06 -9.15
CA ILE A 86 1.53 3.80 -7.90
C ILE A 86 2.77 4.67 -8.00
N ILE A 87 3.83 4.17 -8.66
CA ILE A 87 5.03 4.92 -8.98
C ILE A 87 5.18 5.10 -10.49
N ASP A 88 5.94 6.10 -10.90
CA ASP A 88 6.10 6.44 -12.32
C ASP A 88 7.36 5.84 -12.96
N GLU A 89 8.41 5.61 -12.18
CA GLU A 89 9.69 5.13 -12.69
C GLU A 89 10.48 4.40 -11.61
N VAL A 90 11.16 3.32 -12.01
CA VAL A 90 12.15 2.62 -11.18
C VAL A 90 13.55 3.05 -11.60
N ILE A 91 14.33 3.52 -10.64
CA ILE A 91 15.74 3.88 -10.84
C ILE A 91 16.59 2.63 -10.56
N PRO A 92 17.35 2.11 -11.54
CA PRO A 92 18.16 0.91 -11.35
C PRO A 92 19.28 1.15 -10.36
N GLU A 93 19.56 0.15 -9.54
CA GLU A 93 20.66 0.12 -8.59
C GLU A 93 21.77 -0.82 -9.06
N PRO A 94 23.01 -0.59 -8.59
CA PRO A 94 24.10 -1.53 -8.76
C PRO A 94 23.78 -2.90 -8.16
N ILE A 95 24.38 -3.95 -8.69
CA ILE A 95 24.27 -5.29 -8.11
C ILE A 95 24.73 -5.28 -6.65
N GLY A 96 23.84 -5.69 -5.75
CA GLY A 96 24.07 -5.67 -4.31
C GLY A 96 23.62 -4.37 -3.60
N GLY A 97 22.98 -3.42 -4.32
CA GLY A 97 22.36 -2.22 -3.77
C GLY A 97 23.15 -0.92 -3.92
N ALA A 98 22.49 0.20 -3.65
CA ALA A 98 23.00 1.55 -3.86
C ALA A 98 24.38 1.84 -3.22
N HIS A 99 24.67 1.22 -2.08
CA HIS A 99 25.93 1.43 -1.34
C HIS A 99 27.17 0.82 -2.02
N ARG A 100 26.97 -0.06 -3.00
CA ARG A 100 28.08 -0.74 -3.70
C ARG A 100 28.79 0.14 -4.72
N ASP A 101 28.04 1.02 -5.37
CA ASP A 101 28.60 1.98 -6.32
C ASP A 101 27.86 3.31 -6.19
N LYS A 102 28.44 4.20 -5.40
CA LYS A 102 27.83 5.50 -5.08
C LYS A 102 27.77 6.41 -6.28
N ASP A 103 28.78 6.39 -7.13
CA ASP A 103 28.87 7.26 -8.30
C ASP A 103 27.82 6.88 -9.33
N LEU A 104 27.70 5.57 -9.62
CA LEU A 104 26.68 5.06 -10.53
C LEU A 104 25.25 5.39 -10.06
N ILE A 105 24.95 5.18 -8.78
CA ILE A 105 23.59 5.49 -8.28
C ILE A 105 23.29 6.99 -8.29
N LEU A 106 24.26 7.83 -7.96
CA LEU A 106 24.09 9.28 -8.03
C LEU A 106 23.86 9.77 -9.47
N ASP A 107 24.55 9.17 -10.43
CA ASP A 107 24.33 9.49 -11.85
C ASP A 107 22.96 8.99 -12.33
N ASN A 108 22.53 7.80 -11.94
CA ASN A 108 21.21 7.29 -12.28
C ASN A 108 20.11 8.19 -11.72
N VAL A 109 20.22 8.60 -10.46
CA VAL A 109 19.25 9.52 -9.81
C VAL A 109 19.28 10.88 -10.51
N ARG A 110 20.46 11.44 -10.78
CA ARG A 110 20.61 12.73 -11.48
C ARG A 110 19.94 12.71 -12.86
N ASN A 111 20.17 11.63 -13.62
CA ASN A 111 19.59 11.47 -14.95
C ASN A 111 18.07 11.32 -14.88
N ALA A 112 17.54 10.54 -13.92
CA ALA A 112 16.11 10.40 -13.70
C ALA A 112 15.45 11.73 -13.33
N ILE A 113 16.06 12.52 -12.44
CA ILE A 113 15.58 13.87 -12.08
C ILE A 113 15.54 14.77 -13.32
N LYS A 114 16.66 14.89 -14.06
CA LYS A 114 16.74 15.73 -15.26
C LYS A 114 15.69 15.34 -16.29
N LYS A 115 15.59 14.05 -16.62
CA LYS A 115 14.61 13.50 -17.56
C LYS A 115 13.17 13.88 -17.18
N ASN A 116 12.81 13.72 -15.90
CA ASN A 116 11.46 13.99 -15.44
C ASN A 116 11.17 15.50 -15.32
N LEU A 117 12.15 16.34 -14.98
CA LEU A 117 11.96 17.80 -14.94
C LEU A 117 11.74 18.39 -16.35
N ILE A 118 12.42 17.88 -17.35
CA ILE A 118 12.22 18.32 -18.76
C ILE A 118 10.77 18.11 -19.20
N LEU A 119 10.07 17.11 -18.71
CA LEU A 119 8.65 16.88 -19.06
C LEU A 119 7.72 18.02 -18.63
N PHE A 120 8.15 18.85 -17.69
CA PHE A 120 7.36 19.96 -17.15
C PHE A 120 7.83 21.33 -17.66
N SER A 121 8.88 21.40 -18.50
CA SER A 121 9.49 22.67 -18.92
C SER A 121 8.51 23.59 -19.66
N ASP A 122 7.59 23.00 -20.42
CA ASP A 122 6.64 23.72 -21.28
C ASP A 122 5.24 23.82 -20.66
N MET A 123 5.04 23.26 -19.46
CA MET A 123 3.75 23.25 -18.78
C MET A 123 3.55 24.53 -17.95
N ASP A 124 2.37 25.10 -18.02
CA ASP A 124 1.97 26.18 -17.15
C ASP A 124 1.57 25.70 -15.73
N LYS A 125 1.29 26.64 -14.84
CA LYS A 125 0.96 26.35 -13.44
C LYS A 125 -0.30 25.49 -13.28
N GLU A 126 -1.31 25.73 -14.11
CA GLU A 126 -2.58 25.05 -14.08
C GLU A 126 -2.43 23.63 -14.64
N GLU A 127 -1.68 23.47 -15.70
CA GLU A 127 -1.35 22.17 -16.28
C GLU A 127 -0.60 21.27 -15.31
N ILE A 128 0.41 21.81 -14.59
CA ILE A 128 1.17 21.10 -13.56
C ILE A 128 0.27 20.65 -12.41
N PHE A 129 -0.62 21.54 -11.94
CA PHE A 129 -1.58 21.22 -10.90
C PHE A 129 -2.56 20.12 -11.37
N ASN A 130 -3.16 20.29 -12.55
CA ASN A 130 -4.13 19.35 -13.11
C ASN A 130 -3.50 17.99 -13.41
N GLN A 131 -2.26 17.94 -13.89
CA GLN A 131 -1.52 16.70 -14.12
C GLN A 131 -1.40 15.89 -12.81
N ARG A 132 -0.99 16.55 -11.72
CA ARG A 132 -0.91 15.91 -10.39
C ARG A 132 -2.25 15.41 -9.92
N LYS A 133 -3.27 16.26 -9.94
CA LYS A 133 -4.63 15.92 -9.55
C LYS A 133 -5.17 14.71 -10.33
N ASN A 134 -5.05 14.74 -11.65
CA ASN A 134 -5.57 13.68 -12.51
C ASN A 134 -4.82 12.36 -12.31
N LYS A 135 -3.51 12.40 -12.07
CA LYS A 135 -2.71 11.23 -11.73
C LYS A 135 -3.32 10.48 -10.54
N PHE A 136 -3.51 11.16 -9.40
CA PHE A 136 -4.03 10.51 -8.20
C PHE A 136 -5.49 10.06 -8.36
N LEU A 137 -6.31 10.84 -9.07
CA LEU A 137 -7.69 10.44 -9.38
C LEU A 137 -7.78 9.24 -10.33
N SER A 138 -6.75 8.94 -11.10
CA SER A 138 -6.71 7.80 -12.02
C SER A 138 -6.28 6.49 -11.37
N ILE A 139 -5.59 6.55 -10.22
CA ILE A 139 -5.11 5.36 -9.50
C ILE A 139 -6.32 4.48 -9.13
N GLY A 140 -6.24 3.20 -9.50
CA GLY A 140 -7.30 2.22 -9.25
C GLY A 140 -8.48 2.25 -10.22
N ARG A 141 -8.68 3.33 -11.00
CA ARG A 141 -9.81 3.42 -11.94
C ARG A 141 -9.62 2.55 -13.19
N LYS A 142 -8.39 2.46 -13.73
CA LYS A 142 -8.09 1.71 -14.95
C LYS A 142 -8.32 0.20 -14.82
N LYS A 143 -8.20 -0.34 -13.60
CA LYS A 143 -8.38 -1.77 -13.31
C LYS A 143 -9.79 -2.08 -12.79
N GLY A 144 -10.64 -1.06 -12.60
CA GLY A 144 -11.91 -1.16 -11.91
C GLY A 144 -11.68 -1.60 -10.45
N PHE A 145 -12.75 -1.75 -9.68
CA PHE A 145 -12.73 -2.64 -8.52
C PHE A 145 -12.84 -4.07 -9.09
N ALA A 146 -11.78 -4.53 -9.78
CA ALA A 146 -11.70 -5.93 -10.15
C ALA A 146 -11.63 -6.69 -8.83
N THR A 147 -12.77 -7.17 -8.38
CA THR A 147 -12.85 -8.31 -7.50
C THR A 147 -12.19 -9.45 -8.25
N SER A 148 -10.86 -9.54 -8.19
CA SER A 148 -10.21 -10.78 -8.50
C SER A 148 -10.72 -11.73 -7.42
N SER A 149 -11.61 -12.63 -7.81
CA SER A 149 -12.18 -13.66 -6.94
C SER A 149 -11.09 -14.43 -6.17
N ASN A 150 -9.88 -14.46 -6.68
CA ASN A 150 -8.72 -15.10 -6.07
C ASN A 150 -8.06 -14.27 -4.94
N PHE A 151 -8.29 -12.94 -4.86
CA PHE A 151 -7.70 -12.12 -3.81
C PHE A 151 -8.58 -12.09 -2.55
N SER A 152 -9.91 -12.22 -2.73
CA SER A 152 -10.85 -12.23 -1.62
C SER A 152 -10.79 -13.54 -0.82
N GLU A 153 -10.48 -14.67 -1.45
CA GLU A 153 -10.38 -15.95 -0.74
C GLU A 153 -9.16 -16.02 0.19
N ASN A 154 -8.06 -15.34 -0.15
CA ASN A 154 -6.85 -15.30 0.69
C ASN A 154 -6.90 -14.24 1.81
N LEU A 155 -7.75 -13.21 1.65
CA LEU A 155 -7.92 -12.13 2.63
C LEU A 155 -9.11 -12.37 3.56
N LEU A 156 -10.09 -13.16 3.13
CA LEU A 156 -11.18 -13.58 4.01
C LEU A 156 -10.60 -14.57 5.04
N MET A 157 -10.74 -14.22 6.32
CA MET A 157 -10.47 -15.16 7.40
C MET A 157 -11.21 -16.48 7.09
N LYS A 158 -10.48 -17.56 6.84
CA LYS A 158 -11.06 -18.89 7.00
C LYS A 158 -11.51 -18.98 8.45
N GLU A 159 -12.81 -18.77 8.68
CA GLU A 159 -13.39 -19.09 9.98
C GLU A 159 -12.97 -20.51 10.30
N ASN A 160 -12.17 -20.66 11.35
CA ASN A 160 -11.77 -21.99 11.80
C ASN A 160 -13.06 -22.80 12.02
N PHE A 161 -13.18 -23.90 11.33
CA PHE A 161 -14.30 -24.85 11.41
C PHE A 161 -14.63 -25.20 12.87
N PHE A 162 -13.61 -25.19 13.74
CA PHE A 162 -13.74 -25.34 15.19
C PHE A 162 -14.53 -24.21 15.85
N ASN A 163 -14.29 -22.94 15.48
CA ASN A 163 -15.01 -21.80 16.08
C ASN A 163 -16.49 -21.78 15.67
N LYS A 164 -16.80 -22.21 14.44
CA LYS A 164 -18.18 -22.33 13.96
C LYS A 164 -18.96 -23.44 14.69
N ASN A 165 -18.27 -24.53 14.99
CA ASN A 165 -18.86 -25.62 15.75
C ASN A 165 -19.00 -25.29 17.24
N ILE A 166 -18.07 -24.56 17.84
CA ILE A 166 -18.18 -24.08 19.24
C ILE A 166 -19.30 -23.05 19.38
N ALA A 167 -19.49 -22.17 18.39
CA ALA A 167 -20.59 -21.21 18.40
C ALA A 167 -21.96 -21.90 18.24
N LYS A 168 -22.05 -22.97 17.43
CA LYS A 168 -23.24 -23.83 17.33
C LYS A 168 -23.50 -24.55 18.64
N LEU A 169 -22.51 -25.18 19.25
CA LEU A 169 -22.61 -25.86 20.55
C LEU A 169 -23.02 -24.92 21.70
N LYS A 170 -22.56 -23.65 21.68
CA LYS A 170 -23.04 -22.63 22.65
C LYS A 170 -24.50 -22.24 22.45
N LYS A 171 -25.00 -22.29 21.21
CA LYS A 171 -26.40 -21.98 20.90
C LYS A 171 -27.30 -23.16 21.29
N ASP A 172 -26.82 -24.39 21.13
CA ASP A 172 -27.56 -25.61 21.48
C ASP A 172 -27.55 -25.93 22.99
N LYS A 173 -26.54 -25.44 23.74
CA LYS A 173 -26.53 -25.60 25.22
C LYS A 173 -27.72 -24.93 25.92
N LYS A 174 -28.29 -23.85 25.36
CA LYS A 174 -29.53 -23.27 25.90
C LYS A 174 -30.73 -24.22 25.79
N PHE A 175 -30.79 -25.00 24.72
CA PHE A 175 -31.83 -26.03 24.55
C PHE A 175 -31.57 -27.25 25.41
N LEU A 176 -30.32 -27.64 25.64
CA LEU A 176 -29.97 -28.76 26.50
C LEU A 176 -30.34 -28.49 27.98
N PHE A 177 -30.13 -27.27 28.46
CA PHE A 177 -30.52 -26.87 29.81
C PHE A 177 -32.05 -26.87 30.01
N ILE A 178 -32.82 -26.49 28.98
CA ILE A 178 -34.29 -26.51 29.03
C ILE A 178 -34.80 -27.99 29.05
N GLY A 179 -34.16 -28.89 28.28
CA GLY A 179 -34.50 -30.33 28.27
C GLY A 179 -34.20 -31.03 29.58
N ILE A 180 -33.08 -30.74 30.24
CA ILE A 180 -32.69 -31.31 31.52
C ILE A 180 -33.62 -30.83 32.66
N PHE A 181 -34.07 -29.56 32.59
CA PHE A 181 -35.01 -29.01 33.59
C PHE A 181 -36.42 -29.58 33.45
N ALA A 182 -36.83 -30.00 32.23
CA ALA A 182 -38.13 -30.63 32.00
C ALA A 182 -38.18 -32.12 32.48
N ILE A 183 -37.03 -32.79 32.52
CA ILE A 183 -36.95 -34.20 33.01
C ILE A 183 -36.88 -34.27 34.54
N LEU A 184 -36.55 -33.18 35.24
CA LEU A 184 -36.52 -33.13 36.72
C LEU A 184 -37.84 -32.70 37.35
N ILE A 185 -38.90 -32.45 36.57
CA ILE A 185 -40.25 -32.03 37.04
C ILE A 185 -41.29 -33.16 36.84
N ILE A 186 -40.89 -34.29 36.27
CA ILE A 186 -41.71 -35.52 36.21
C ILE A 186 -41.18 -36.54 37.23
#